data_b277ee2f9ce5385fe198ffc72b1789c1
#
_entry.id   b277ee2f9ce5385fe198ffc72b1789c1
#
_cell.length_a   1.000
_cell.length_b   1.000
_cell.length_c   1.000
_cell.angle_alpha   90.00
_cell.angle_beta   90.00
_cell.angle_gamma   90.00
#
_symmetry.space_group_name_H-M   'P 1'
#
loop_
_entity.id
_entity.type
_entity.pdbx_description
1 polymer ?
#
loop_
_entity_poly.entity_id
_entity_poly.type
_entity_poly.pdbx_seq_one_letter_code
_entity_poly.pdbx_strand_id
1 'polypeptide(L)'
;MQGDLRIGVLGAANIARRVVIPSILAADGVDLVAIASESDKGRQFVEDQGLAARVCSYEELLAADDVDAVYIPLPNHLHAEWSKRAADAGKHVLCEKPAARTADEARDAIEHCVERGVVWMEAFMYRFHPQWQLVFELLHGGAIGELRTVRSLFTFTVRDPNNVRRRLELGGGSLYDVGYYCVSAARWTMGLEPVSVSAHMSVSAEGVDDEFQGILDFGGGRSALVASSFNQPYRHEVELLGTEGRILVPTAFVNRSDPLWLEVESADGKRLHVDTPGDDEYRLEVEDFARCVRESRQPEVVSHEDTLANMRTIDALYEAARSGRSVALAQDGKVSEPGPASSSKER
;
A
#
# COMPACT_ATOMS: atom_id res chain seq x y z
N MET A 1 20.23 -2.00 -16.92
CA MET A 1 20.02 -3.43 -17.29
C MET A 1 19.47 -3.50 -18.71
N GLN A 2 20.01 -4.36 -19.58
CA GLN A 2 19.41 -4.65 -20.89
C GLN A 2 18.67 -5.99 -20.76
N GLY A 3 17.35 -5.98 -20.75
CA GLY A 3 16.49 -7.15 -20.62
C GLY A 3 15.37 -6.93 -19.59
N ASP A 4 14.47 -7.92 -19.49
CA ASP A 4 13.37 -7.92 -18.54
C ASP A 4 13.88 -8.14 -17.12
N LEU A 5 13.21 -7.51 -16.13
CA LEU A 5 13.53 -7.67 -14.71
C LEU A 5 13.12 -9.08 -14.26
N ARG A 6 14.08 -9.88 -13.80
CA ARG A 6 13.83 -11.24 -13.31
C ARG A 6 13.43 -11.19 -11.85
N ILE A 7 12.13 -11.41 -11.58
CA ILE A 7 11.58 -11.33 -10.22
C ILE A 7 11.33 -12.72 -9.63
N GLY A 8 11.71 -12.88 -8.36
CA GLY A 8 11.37 -14.02 -7.52
C GLY A 8 10.33 -13.65 -6.48
N VAL A 9 9.50 -14.61 -6.05
CA VAL A 9 8.48 -14.38 -5.02
C VAL A 9 8.87 -15.13 -3.74
N LEU A 10 9.03 -14.42 -2.63
CA LEU A 10 9.33 -14.98 -1.31
C LEU A 10 8.05 -15.36 -0.56
N GLY A 11 7.51 -16.53 -0.85
CA GLY A 11 6.32 -17.08 -0.21
C GLY A 11 5.12 -17.25 -1.15
N ALA A 12 4.32 -18.28 -0.91
CA ALA A 12 3.13 -18.60 -1.69
C ALA A 12 1.84 -18.11 -0.97
N ALA A 13 1.84 -16.85 -0.50
CA ALA A 13 0.67 -16.23 0.13
C ALA A 13 -0.52 -16.13 -0.84
N ASN A 14 -1.74 -16.02 -0.29
CA ASN A 14 -2.94 -15.91 -1.11
C ASN A 14 -2.92 -14.68 -2.03
N ILE A 15 -2.40 -13.54 -1.53
CA ILE A 15 -2.28 -12.32 -2.34
C ILE A 15 -1.33 -12.54 -3.51
N ALA A 16 -0.17 -13.15 -3.27
CA ALA A 16 0.77 -13.47 -4.33
C ALA A 16 0.13 -14.35 -5.41
N ARG A 17 -0.45 -15.49 -5.04
CA ARG A 17 -0.99 -16.46 -5.99
C ARG A 17 -2.22 -15.97 -6.77
N ARG A 18 -3.10 -15.18 -6.11
CA ARG A 18 -4.39 -14.79 -6.71
C ARG A 18 -4.35 -13.46 -7.43
N VAL A 19 -3.38 -12.63 -7.13
CA VAL A 19 -3.34 -11.25 -7.62
C VAL A 19 -1.97 -10.90 -8.17
N VAL A 20 -0.93 -10.80 -7.33
CA VAL A 20 0.34 -10.20 -7.75
C VAL A 20 1.10 -11.05 -8.78
N ILE A 21 1.13 -12.37 -8.65
CA ILE A 21 1.76 -13.22 -9.67
C ILE A 21 1.08 -13.10 -11.04
N PRO A 22 -0.27 -13.16 -11.16
CA PRO A 22 -0.94 -12.85 -12.42
C PRO A 22 -0.58 -11.47 -12.98
N SER A 23 -0.47 -10.44 -12.14
CA SER A 23 -0.07 -9.09 -12.57
C SER A 23 1.41 -9.02 -12.98
N ILE A 24 2.32 -9.74 -12.31
CA ILE A 24 3.72 -9.89 -12.73
C ILE A 24 3.80 -10.52 -14.14
N LEU A 25 3.02 -11.57 -14.38
CA LEU A 25 2.98 -12.26 -15.68
C LEU A 25 2.37 -11.39 -16.80
N ALA A 26 1.59 -10.38 -16.45
CA ALA A 26 0.97 -9.43 -17.38
C ALA A 26 1.79 -8.13 -17.54
N ALA A 27 2.80 -7.91 -16.69
CA ALA A 27 3.59 -6.69 -16.67
C ALA A 27 4.64 -6.68 -17.80
N ASP A 28 4.81 -5.54 -18.45
CA ASP A 28 5.81 -5.37 -19.49
C ASP A 28 7.24 -5.26 -18.90
N GLY A 29 8.15 -6.02 -19.47
CA GLY A 29 9.57 -5.99 -19.09
C GLY A 29 9.86 -6.63 -17.72
N VAL A 30 9.06 -7.61 -17.31
CA VAL A 30 9.23 -8.37 -16.07
C VAL A 30 9.03 -9.87 -16.31
N ASP A 31 9.94 -10.68 -15.81
CA ASP A 31 9.88 -12.14 -15.88
C ASP A 31 9.75 -12.76 -14.49
N LEU A 32 8.74 -13.59 -14.26
CA LEU A 32 8.64 -14.41 -13.06
C LEU A 32 9.54 -15.63 -13.22
N VAL A 33 10.64 -15.70 -12.46
CA VAL A 33 11.64 -16.78 -12.60
C VAL A 33 11.62 -17.81 -11.48
N ALA A 34 11.18 -17.44 -10.27
CA ALA A 34 11.16 -18.33 -9.12
C ALA A 34 10.05 -18.01 -8.13
N ILE A 35 9.56 -19.05 -7.45
CA ILE A 35 8.67 -18.92 -6.27
C ILE A 35 9.29 -19.71 -5.13
N ALA A 36 9.70 -19.03 -4.08
CA ALA A 36 10.19 -19.69 -2.88
C ALA A 36 9.02 -20.05 -1.96
N SER A 37 8.98 -21.28 -1.47
CA SER A 37 7.94 -21.75 -0.57
C SER A 37 8.46 -22.86 0.33
N GLU A 38 8.29 -22.69 1.64
CA GLU A 38 8.62 -23.72 2.64
C GLU A 38 7.56 -24.83 2.71
N SER A 39 6.49 -24.71 1.95
CA SER A 39 5.39 -25.68 1.89
C SER A 39 5.09 -26.10 0.46
N ASP A 40 4.39 -27.21 0.29
CA ASP A 40 3.96 -27.71 -1.03
C ASP A 40 3.05 -26.75 -1.81
N LYS A 41 2.52 -25.71 -1.14
CA LYS A 41 1.61 -24.74 -1.79
C LYS A 41 2.24 -24.03 -3.00
N GLY A 42 3.53 -23.70 -2.93
CA GLY A 42 4.24 -23.06 -4.03
C GLY A 42 4.38 -24.01 -5.22
N ARG A 43 4.78 -25.26 -4.97
CA ARG A 43 4.92 -26.30 -5.99
C ARG A 43 3.58 -26.59 -6.65
N GLN A 44 2.55 -26.85 -5.85
CA GLN A 44 1.21 -27.14 -6.36
C GLN A 44 0.67 -25.96 -7.19
N PHE A 45 0.91 -24.72 -6.76
CA PHE A 45 0.48 -23.53 -7.52
C PHE A 45 1.18 -23.44 -8.89
N VAL A 46 2.50 -23.66 -8.94
CA VAL A 46 3.27 -23.66 -10.21
C VAL A 46 2.77 -24.73 -11.16
N GLU A 47 2.54 -25.95 -10.65
CA GLU A 47 2.02 -27.09 -11.43
C GLU A 47 0.59 -26.81 -11.93
N ASP A 48 -0.31 -26.37 -11.05
CA ASP A 48 -1.72 -26.09 -11.37
C ASP A 48 -1.88 -24.98 -12.42
N GLN A 49 -0.99 -23.99 -12.41
CA GLN A 49 -1.00 -22.87 -13.35
C GLN A 49 -0.10 -23.08 -14.58
N GLY A 50 0.67 -24.16 -14.63
CA GLY A 50 1.60 -24.44 -15.73
C GLY A 50 2.70 -23.38 -15.88
N LEU A 51 3.18 -22.79 -14.78
CA LEU A 51 4.17 -21.71 -14.80
C LEU A 51 5.58 -22.27 -15.08
N ALA A 52 6.38 -21.49 -15.81
CA ALA A 52 7.78 -21.81 -16.05
C ALA A 52 8.69 -21.48 -14.85
N ALA A 53 8.17 -20.81 -13.80
CA ALA A 53 8.93 -20.45 -12.61
C ALA A 53 9.36 -21.69 -11.81
N ARG A 54 10.63 -21.72 -11.38
CA ARG A 54 11.11 -22.78 -10.50
C ARG A 54 10.60 -22.61 -9.08
N VAL A 55 10.45 -23.72 -8.36
CA VAL A 55 10.15 -23.71 -6.92
C VAL A 55 11.42 -24.04 -6.14
N CYS A 56 11.74 -23.24 -5.12
CA CYS A 56 12.95 -23.36 -4.32
C CYS A 56 12.72 -22.91 -2.86
N SER A 57 13.74 -23.03 -2.01
CA SER A 57 13.74 -22.41 -0.68
C SER A 57 14.00 -20.91 -0.74
N TYR A 58 13.79 -20.20 0.36
CA TYR A 58 14.06 -18.75 0.43
C TYR A 58 15.56 -18.46 0.24
N GLU A 59 16.42 -19.27 0.83
CA GLU A 59 17.88 -19.17 0.70
C GLU A 59 18.34 -19.41 -0.75
N GLU A 60 17.84 -20.44 -1.40
CA GLU A 60 18.16 -20.75 -2.80
C GLU A 60 17.71 -19.62 -3.74
N LEU A 61 16.55 -19.00 -3.46
CA LEU A 61 16.07 -17.86 -4.25
C LEU A 61 17.02 -16.66 -4.11
N LEU A 62 17.41 -16.31 -2.88
CA LEU A 62 18.31 -15.18 -2.63
C LEU A 62 19.71 -15.42 -3.20
N ALA A 63 20.20 -16.66 -3.19
CA ALA A 63 21.52 -17.03 -3.72
C ALA A 63 21.57 -17.13 -5.26
N ALA A 64 20.43 -17.05 -5.93
CA ALA A 64 20.34 -17.30 -7.37
C ALA A 64 20.78 -16.10 -8.22
N ASP A 65 21.71 -16.31 -9.17
CA ASP A 65 22.21 -15.26 -10.08
C ASP A 65 21.20 -14.85 -11.16
N ASP A 66 20.16 -15.66 -11.38
CA ASP A 66 19.09 -15.42 -12.34
C ASP A 66 17.87 -14.72 -11.72
N VAL A 67 17.97 -14.20 -10.50
CA VAL A 67 16.99 -13.36 -9.82
C VAL A 67 17.58 -11.99 -9.60
N ASP A 68 16.92 -10.93 -10.09
CA ASP A 68 17.34 -9.54 -9.91
C ASP A 68 16.61 -8.85 -8.76
N ALA A 69 15.35 -9.21 -8.55
CA ALA A 69 14.49 -8.61 -7.55
C ALA A 69 13.62 -9.66 -6.85
N VAL A 70 13.11 -9.30 -5.68
CA VAL A 70 12.16 -10.13 -4.94
C VAL A 70 10.90 -9.36 -4.58
N TYR A 71 9.75 -10.04 -4.71
CA TYR A 71 8.49 -9.63 -4.10
C TYR A 71 8.29 -10.38 -2.78
N ILE A 72 7.96 -9.64 -1.71
CA ILE A 72 7.90 -10.19 -0.33
C ILE A 72 6.45 -10.14 0.21
N PRO A 73 5.61 -11.15 -0.04
CA PRO A 73 4.26 -11.28 0.51
C PRO A 73 4.23 -12.11 1.81
N LEU A 74 5.22 -11.96 2.66
CA LEU A 74 5.31 -12.66 3.94
C LEU A 74 4.37 -12.04 4.99
N PRO A 75 4.18 -12.65 6.17
CA PRO A 75 3.55 -11.97 7.30
C PRO A 75 4.31 -10.71 7.73
N ASN A 76 3.58 -9.68 8.17
CA ASN A 76 4.10 -8.33 8.43
C ASN A 76 5.39 -8.29 9.28
N HIS A 77 5.51 -9.16 10.28
CA HIS A 77 6.68 -9.22 11.17
C HIS A 77 7.98 -9.68 10.48
N LEU A 78 7.88 -10.23 9.25
CA LEU A 78 9.03 -10.71 8.48
C LEU A 78 9.48 -9.71 7.40
N HIS A 79 8.70 -8.67 7.11
CA HIS A 79 8.98 -7.75 6.01
C HIS A 79 10.34 -7.07 6.14
N ALA A 80 10.64 -6.47 7.30
CA ALA A 80 11.91 -5.79 7.54
C ALA A 80 13.11 -6.74 7.48
N GLU A 81 13.02 -7.93 8.10
CA GLU A 81 14.09 -8.92 8.10
C GLU A 81 14.41 -9.40 6.68
N TRP A 82 13.38 -9.84 5.94
CA TRP A 82 13.58 -10.38 4.58
C TRP A 82 13.95 -9.31 3.56
N SER A 83 13.54 -8.05 3.75
CA SER A 83 14.03 -6.92 2.95
C SER A 83 15.55 -6.75 3.12
N LYS A 84 16.05 -6.76 4.35
CA LYS A 84 17.50 -6.67 4.62
C LYS A 84 18.27 -7.86 4.06
N ARG A 85 17.77 -9.09 4.24
CA ARG A 85 18.41 -10.30 3.69
C ARG A 85 18.45 -10.28 2.15
N ALA A 86 17.39 -9.80 1.51
CA ALA A 86 17.38 -9.64 0.06
C ALA A 86 18.41 -8.59 -0.41
N ALA A 87 18.49 -7.47 0.29
CA ALA A 87 19.47 -6.42 0.00
C ALA A 87 20.92 -6.91 0.19
N ASP A 88 21.20 -7.70 1.24
CA ASP A 88 22.52 -8.33 1.47
C ASP A 88 22.91 -9.30 0.34
N ALA A 89 21.91 -9.91 -0.32
CA ALA A 89 22.09 -10.74 -1.50
C ALA A 89 22.10 -9.94 -2.82
N GLY A 90 22.06 -8.60 -2.75
CA GLY A 90 22.06 -7.71 -3.92
C GLY A 90 20.75 -7.71 -4.72
N LYS A 91 19.63 -8.15 -4.13
CA LYS A 91 18.32 -8.19 -4.78
C LYS A 91 17.54 -6.91 -4.49
N HIS A 92 16.93 -6.33 -5.53
CA HIS A 92 15.94 -5.26 -5.37
C HIS A 92 14.68 -5.79 -4.69
N VAL A 93 13.95 -4.94 -3.99
CA VAL A 93 12.86 -5.37 -3.09
C VAL A 93 11.56 -4.64 -3.40
N LEU A 94 10.51 -5.40 -3.70
CA LEU A 94 9.11 -4.98 -3.66
C LEU A 94 8.47 -5.68 -2.45
N CYS A 95 8.23 -4.93 -1.37
CA CYS A 95 7.76 -5.47 -0.10
C CYS A 95 6.28 -5.14 0.15
N GLU A 96 5.47 -6.16 0.49
CA GLU A 96 4.07 -5.92 0.88
C GLU A 96 3.95 -4.92 2.04
N LYS A 97 2.84 -4.19 2.00
CA LYS A 97 2.45 -3.29 3.09
C LYS A 97 1.90 -4.08 4.31
N PRO A 98 2.03 -3.54 5.53
CA PRO A 98 2.87 -2.41 5.90
C PRO A 98 4.36 -2.79 5.80
N ALA A 99 5.22 -1.80 5.55
CA ALA A 99 6.67 -1.99 5.39
C ALA A 99 7.32 -2.80 6.53
N ALA A 100 6.81 -2.62 7.76
CA ALA A 100 7.24 -3.31 8.98
C ALA A 100 6.14 -3.21 10.05
N ARG A 101 6.46 -3.59 11.32
CA ARG A 101 5.52 -3.42 12.46
C ARG A 101 5.61 -2.06 13.12
N THR A 102 6.71 -1.31 12.94
CA THR A 102 6.91 0.03 13.47
C THR A 102 7.62 0.90 12.46
N ALA A 103 7.53 2.22 12.62
CA ALA A 103 8.25 3.17 11.77
C ALA A 103 9.78 3.02 11.90
N ASP A 104 10.28 2.66 13.09
CA ASP A 104 11.71 2.46 13.30
C ASP A 104 12.22 1.18 12.62
N GLU A 105 11.48 0.06 12.69
CA GLU A 105 11.79 -1.16 11.94
C GLU A 105 11.79 -0.91 10.41
N ALA A 106 10.81 -0.13 9.92
CA ALA A 106 10.73 0.23 8.50
C ALA A 106 11.92 1.09 8.07
N ARG A 107 12.28 2.11 8.88
CA ARG A 107 13.44 2.97 8.62
C ARG A 107 14.73 2.16 8.51
N ASP A 108 15.00 1.32 9.51
CA ASP A 108 16.20 0.47 9.55
C ASP A 108 16.28 -0.44 8.31
N ALA A 109 15.17 -1.02 7.88
CA ALA A 109 15.14 -1.87 6.69
C ALA A 109 15.35 -1.08 5.39
N ILE A 110 14.71 0.08 5.25
CA ILE A 110 14.84 0.93 4.06
C ILE A 110 16.26 1.50 3.94
N GLU A 111 16.81 2.06 5.04
CA GLU A 111 18.18 2.58 5.08
C GLU A 111 19.19 1.50 4.72
N HIS A 112 19.05 0.29 5.28
CA HIS A 112 19.90 -0.85 4.94
C HIS A 112 19.85 -1.18 3.44
N CYS A 113 18.65 -1.23 2.84
CA CYS A 113 18.49 -1.48 1.40
C CYS A 113 19.17 -0.39 0.56
N VAL A 114 19.00 0.87 0.92
CA VAL A 114 19.64 2.01 0.24
C VAL A 114 21.17 1.94 0.35
N GLU A 115 21.72 1.61 1.54
CA GLU A 115 23.15 1.45 1.75
C GLU A 115 23.76 0.30 0.93
N ARG A 116 22.97 -0.75 0.65
CA ARG A 116 23.35 -1.85 -0.25
C ARG A 116 23.21 -1.51 -1.73
N GLY A 117 22.70 -0.32 -2.06
CA GLY A 117 22.53 0.13 -3.45
C GLY A 117 21.39 -0.56 -4.19
N VAL A 118 20.43 -1.15 -3.48
CA VAL A 118 19.24 -1.76 -4.08
C VAL A 118 18.05 -0.82 -4.04
N VAL A 119 17.15 -0.98 -5.00
CA VAL A 119 15.84 -0.31 -4.98
C VAL A 119 14.96 -1.05 -3.99
N TRP A 120 14.34 -0.29 -3.08
CA TRP A 120 13.31 -0.80 -2.18
C TRP A 120 12.02 -0.02 -2.42
N MET A 121 10.89 -0.72 -2.59
CA MET A 121 9.57 -0.11 -2.74
C MET A 121 8.55 -0.86 -1.88
N GLU A 122 7.72 -0.12 -1.15
CA GLU A 122 6.54 -0.68 -0.51
C GLU A 122 5.48 -0.97 -1.58
N ALA A 123 4.94 -2.18 -1.58
CA ALA A 123 3.85 -2.56 -2.48
C ALA A 123 2.55 -1.93 -2.02
N PHE A 124 2.17 -0.86 -2.70
CA PHE A 124 1.01 -0.06 -2.34
C PHE A 124 0.19 0.33 -3.57
N MET A 125 -0.31 -0.68 -4.25
CA MET A 125 -0.84 -0.71 -5.59
C MET A 125 -1.88 0.36 -5.91
N TYR A 126 -2.77 0.73 -4.97
CA TYR A 126 -3.86 1.68 -5.24
C TYR A 126 -3.36 3.06 -5.70
N ARG A 127 -2.11 3.42 -5.33
CA ARG A 127 -1.45 4.68 -5.71
C ARG A 127 -1.20 4.76 -7.22
N PHE A 128 -1.18 3.62 -7.92
CA PHE A 128 -0.92 3.50 -9.35
C PHE A 128 -2.20 3.47 -10.19
N HIS A 129 -3.38 3.31 -9.57
CA HIS A 129 -4.63 3.25 -10.32
C HIS A 129 -5.00 4.61 -10.91
N PRO A 130 -5.40 4.69 -12.22
CA PRO A 130 -5.69 5.95 -12.92
C PRO A 130 -6.79 6.80 -12.28
N GLN A 131 -7.73 6.20 -11.52
CA GLN A 131 -8.76 6.96 -10.81
C GLN A 131 -8.18 8.01 -9.87
N TRP A 132 -7.05 7.73 -9.22
CA TRP A 132 -6.42 8.66 -8.30
C TRP A 132 -5.78 9.85 -9.03
N GLN A 133 -5.26 9.65 -10.24
CA GLN A 133 -4.84 10.76 -11.10
C GLN A 133 -6.01 11.71 -11.38
N LEU A 134 -7.19 11.16 -11.73
CA LEU A 134 -8.38 11.96 -11.94
C LEU A 134 -8.86 12.68 -10.66
N VAL A 135 -8.77 12.02 -9.48
CA VAL A 135 -9.07 12.67 -8.19
C VAL A 135 -8.18 13.88 -7.98
N PHE A 136 -6.87 13.77 -8.24
CA PHE A 136 -5.95 14.90 -8.10
C PHE A 136 -6.17 15.99 -9.15
N GLU A 137 -6.51 15.64 -10.39
CA GLU A 137 -6.89 16.61 -11.41
C GLU A 137 -8.12 17.43 -10.98
N LEU A 138 -9.13 16.78 -10.40
CA LEU A 138 -10.31 17.44 -9.86
C LEU A 138 -10.00 18.33 -8.65
N LEU A 139 -9.17 17.85 -7.71
CA LEU A 139 -8.73 18.63 -6.54
C LEU A 139 -7.94 19.88 -6.95
N HIS A 140 -6.91 19.72 -7.79
CA HIS A 140 -6.07 20.82 -8.27
C HIS A 140 -6.85 21.78 -9.19
N GLY A 141 -7.84 21.26 -9.91
CA GLY A 141 -8.78 22.05 -10.72
C GLY A 141 -9.79 22.84 -9.91
N GLY A 142 -9.80 22.70 -8.57
CA GLY A 142 -10.70 23.43 -7.69
C GLY A 142 -12.14 22.94 -7.70
N ALA A 143 -12.41 21.70 -8.15
CA ALA A 143 -13.76 21.16 -8.29
C ALA A 143 -14.61 21.18 -6.99
N ILE A 144 -13.95 21.19 -5.82
CA ILE A 144 -14.59 21.23 -4.51
C ILE A 144 -14.07 22.39 -3.63
N GLY A 145 -13.36 23.37 -4.22
CA GLY A 145 -12.69 24.43 -3.47
C GLY A 145 -11.51 23.89 -2.62
N GLU A 146 -11.30 24.47 -1.45
CA GLU A 146 -10.23 24.04 -0.53
C GLU A 146 -10.64 22.76 0.21
N LEU A 147 -9.83 21.69 0.15
CA LEU A 147 -10.07 20.45 0.89
C LEU A 147 -10.00 20.69 2.40
N ARG A 148 -11.05 20.29 3.12
CA ARG A 148 -11.19 20.48 4.58
C ARG A 148 -11.23 19.18 5.35
N THR A 149 -11.94 18.18 4.85
CA THR A 149 -12.09 16.91 5.56
C THR A 149 -11.97 15.74 4.61
N VAL A 150 -11.23 14.73 5.03
CA VAL A 150 -11.20 13.41 4.37
C VAL A 150 -11.91 12.40 5.27
N ARG A 151 -12.80 11.60 4.69
CA ARG A 151 -13.35 10.40 5.33
C ARG A 151 -12.88 9.18 4.57
N SER A 152 -12.27 8.24 5.26
CA SER A 152 -11.78 7.03 4.63
C SER A 152 -12.15 5.81 5.44
N LEU A 153 -12.68 4.81 4.78
CA LEU A 153 -13.17 3.58 5.38
C LEU A 153 -12.68 2.39 4.58
N PHE A 154 -12.16 1.36 5.28
CA PHE A 154 -11.94 0.06 4.68
C PHE A 154 -12.31 -1.05 5.66
N THR A 155 -13.31 -1.84 5.31
CA THR A 155 -13.86 -2.90 6.16
C THR A 155 -14.12 -4.17 5.37
N PHE A 156 -14.02 -5.30 6.06
CA PHE A 156 -14.49 -6.60 5.59
C PHE A 156 -14.57 -7.58 6.76
N THR A 157 -15.28 -8.72 6.56
CA THR A 157 -15.43 -9.70 7.62
C THR A 157 -14.34 -10.78 7.56
N VAL A 158 -13.58 -10.95 8.64
CA VAL A 158 -12.63 -12.06 8.85
C VAL A 158 -13.26 -13.07 9.80
N ARG A 159 -13.75 -14.19 9.27
CA ARG A 159 -14.45 -15.23 10.07
C ARG A 159 -13.52 -16.32 10.59
N ASP A 160 -12.44 -16.61 9.88
CA ASP A 160 -11.49 -17.64 10.27
C ASP A 160 -10.60 -17.13 11.41
N PRO A 161 -10.67 -17.73 12.62
CA PRO A 161 -9.84 -17.32 13.75
C PRO A 161 -8.35 -17.61 13.54
N ASN A 162 -8.00 -18.51 12.62
CA ASN A 162 -6.61 -18.84 12.29
C ASN A 162 -6.03 -17.91 11.20
N ASN A 163 -6.79 -16.94 10.73
CA ASN A 163 -6.30 -15.99 9.75
C ASN A 163 -5.13 -15.17 10.33
N VAL A 164 -4.08 -14.97 9.55
CA VAL A 164 -2.88 -14.20 9.96
C VAL A 164 -3.23 -12.79 10.48
N ARG A 165 -4.30 -12.19 9.97
CA ARG A 165 -4.81 -10.88 10.38
C ARG A 165 -5.31 -10.83 11.83
N ARG A 166 -5.66 -11.98 12.41
CA ARG A 166 -6.07 -12.12 13.81
C ARG A 166 -4.94 -12.57 14.73
N ARG A 167 -3.70 -12.59 14.24
CA ARG A 167 -2.52 -13.06 14.97
C ARG A 167 -1.61 -11.89 15.32
N LEU A 168 -1.61 -11.48 16.61
CA LEU A 168 -0.82 -10.35 17.09
C LEU A 168 0.69 -10.54 16.84
N GLU A 169 1.20 -11.76 17.07
CA GLU A 169 2.59 -12.11 16.87
C GLU A 169 3.04 -12.02 15.41
N LEU A 170 2.11 -12.07 14.46
CA LEU A 170 2.38 -11.95 13.03
C LEU A 170 2.23 -10.50 12.51
N GLY A 171 1.88 -9.56 13.41
CA GLY A 171 1.57 -8.18 13.03
C GLY A 171 0.14 -8.02 12.50
N GLY A 172 -0.82 -8.79 13.04
CA GLY A 172 -2.24 -8.65 12.70
C GLY A 172 -2.85 -7.38 13.26
N GLY A 173 -4.10 -7.10 12.85
CA GLY A 173 -4.88 -5.94 13.24
C GLY A 173 -5.49 -5.23 12.04
N SER A 174 -6.68 -4.65 12.22
CA SER A 174 -7.42 -4.00 11.13
C SER A 174 -6.75 -2.71 10.68
N LEU A 175 -6.10 -1.98 11.60
CA LEU A 175 -5.36 -0.77 11.26
C LEU A 175 -4.14 -1.10 10.38
N TYR A 176 -3.35 -2.13 10.70
CA TYR A 176 -2.22 -2.56 9.87
C TYR A 176 -2.65 -3.10 8.51
N ASP A 177 -3.76 -3.86 8.45
CA ASP A 177 -4.15 -4.50 7.19
C ASP A 177 -4.85 -3.52 6.24
N VAL A 178 -5.92 -2.86 6.68
CA VAL A 178 -6.77 -2.02 5.83
C VAL A 178 -6.88 -0.56 6.28
N GLY A 179 -6.74 -0.26 7.56
CA GLY A 179 -6.64 1.11 8.03
C GLY A 179 -5.40 1.84 7.51
N TYR A 180 -4.35 1.08 7.20
CA TYR A 180 -3.12 1.57 6.55
C TYR A 180 -3.42 2.33 5.25
N TYR A 181 -4.34 1.82 4.43
CA TYR A 181 -4.84 2.49 3.22
C TYR A 181 -5.57 3.79 3.54
N CYS A 182 -6.41 3.77 4.58
CA CYS A 182 -7.21 4.92 4.96
C CYS A 182 -6.32 6.09 5.43
N VAL A 183 -5.30 5.80 6.22
CA VAL A 183 -4.31 6.77 6.69
C VAL A 183 -3.51 7.34 5.52
N SER A 184 -3.03 6.47 4.63
CA SER A 184 -2.29 6.89 3.43
C SER A 184 -3.13 7.79 2.53
N ALA A 185 -4.37 7.42 2.22
CA ALA A 185 -5.25 8.24 1.37
C ALA A 185 -5.51 9.63 1.98
N ALA A 186 -5.71 9.69 3.31
CA ALA A 186 -5.92 10.95 4.01
C ALA A 186 -4.70 11.87 3.93
N ARG A 187 -3.50 11.36 4.22
CA ARG A 187 -2.25 12.12 4.13
C ARG A 187 -1.97 12.57 2.70
N TRP A 188 -2.09 11.65 1.75
CA TRP A 188 -1.81 11.89 0.35
C TRP A 188 -2.72 12.95 -0.26
N THR A 189 -4.04 12.86 -0.05
CA THR A 189 -4.99 13.83 -0.60
C THR A 189 -4.92 15.19 0.10
N MET A 190 -4.59 15.23 1.41
CA MET A 190 -4.33 16.50 2.12
C MET A 190 -3.03 17.18 1.67
N GLY A 191 -2.05 16.41 1.14
CA GLY A 191 -0.72 16.93 0.84
C GLY A 191 0.04 17.43 2.09
N LEU A 192 -0.32 16.93 3.28
CA LEU A 192 0.18 17.37 4.58
C LEU A 192 0.35 16.16 5.52
N GLU A 193 1.26 16.32 6.49
CA GLU A 193 1.35 15.40 7.61
C GLU A 193 0.45 15.86 8.76
N PRO A 194 -0.20 14.92 9.48
CA PRO A 194 -1.00 15.29 10.64
C PRO A 194 -0.13 15.85 11.77
N VAL A 195 -0.60 16.89 12.43
CA VAL A 195 0.06 17.48 13.61
C VAL A 195 -0.28 16.75 14.90
N SER A 196 -1.44 16.07 14.91
CA SER A 196 -1.85 15.21 16.03
C SER A 196 -2.88 14.19 15.58
N VAL A 197 -3.00 13.11 16.37
CA VAL A 197 -4.01 12.06 16.15
C VAL A 197 -4.73 11.72 17.45
N SER A 198 -5.99 11.28 17.31
CA SER A 198 -6.77 10.67 18.37
C SER A 198 -7.42 9.40 17.83
N ALA A 199 -7.57 8.37 18.66
CA ALA A 199 -8.09 7.11 18.18
C ALA A 199 -8.84 6.32 19.26
N HIS A 200 -9.69 5.41 18.79
CA HIS A 200 -10.36 4.37 19.57
C HIS A 200 -10.22 3.03 18.84
N MET A 201 -10.05 1.94 19.57
CA MET A 201 -10.02 0.59 19.01
C MET A 201 -10.81 -0.40 19.88
N SER A 202 -11.44 -1.37 19.23
CA SER A 202 -11.90 -2.60 19.86
C SER A 202 -10.86 -3.68 19.68
N VAL A 203 -10.45 -4.30 20.77
CA VAL A 203 -9.44 -5.36 20.77
C VAL A 203 -10.13 -6.71 20.89
N SER A 204 -9.82 -7.61 19.97
CA SER A 204 -10.34 -8.99 19.97
C SER A 204 -9.73 -9.83 21.07
N ALA A 205 -10.27 -11.06 21.29
CA ALA A 205 -9.72 -12.01 22.26
C ALA A 205 -8.28 -12.44 21.93
N GLU A 206 -7.88 -12.35 20.66
CA GLU A 206 -6.55 -12.66 20.16
C GLU A 206 -5.57 -11.49 20.34
N GLY A 207 -6.03 -10.35 20.85
CA GLY A 207 -5.20 -9.18 21.19
C GLY A 207 -4.94 -8.21 20.04
N VAL A 208 -5.59 -8.39 18.87
CA VAL A 208 -5.52 -7.46 17.75
C VAL A 208 -6.70 -6.51 17.72
N ASP A 209 -6.53 -5.32 17.17
CA ASP A 209 -7.65 -4.45 16.84
C ASP A 209 -8.46 -5.07 15.71
N ASP A 210 -9.71 -5.40 15.96
CA ASP A 210 -10.65 -5.86 14.94
C ASP A 210 -11.63 -4.76 14.48
N GLU A 211 -11.65 -3.63 15.20
CA GLU A 211 -12.26 -2.37 14.79
C GLU A 211 -11.41 -1.19 15.25
N PHE A 212 -11.18 -0.24 14.35
CA PHE A 212 -10.37 0.94 14.61
C PHE A 212 -11.02 2.20 14.04
N GLN A 213 -11.01 3.29 14.79
CA GLN A 213 -11.42 4.62 14.35
C GLN A 213 -10.36 5.64 14.79
N GLY A 214 -9.99 6.54 13.86
CA GLY A 214 -9.02 7.58 14.12
C GLY A 214 -9.44 8.93 13.55
N ILE A 215 -8.97 9.99 14.22
CA ILE A 215 -9.03 11.37 13.73
C ILE A 215 -7.59 11.84 13.57
N LEU A 216 -7.27 12.33 12.37
CA LEU A 216 -6.01 12.99 12.05
C LEU A 216 -6.28 14.49 11.95
N ASP A 217 -5.59 15.29 12.72
CA ASP A 217 -5.63 16.75 12.65
C ASP A 217 -4.42 17.25 11.84
N PHE A 218 -4.67 17.96 10.75
CA PHE A 218 -3.63 18.54 9.89
C PHE A 218 -3.40 20.04 10.18
N GLY A 219 -4.04 20.58 11.21
CA GLY A 219 -4.01 22.01 11.51
C GLY A 219 -4.80 22.87 10.52
N GLY A 220 -5.01 24.12 10.87
CA GLY A 220 -5.72 25.08 10.02
C GLY A 220 -7.18 24.68 9.71
N GLY A 221 -7.82 23.90 10.58
CA GLY A 221 -9.20 23.42 10.40
C GLY A 221 -9.34 22.28 9.38
N ARG A 222 -8.26 21.58 9.07
CA ARG A 222 -8.24 20.39 8.19
C ARG A 222 -8.10 19.13 9.01
N SER A 223 -8.88 18.10 8.69
CA SER A 223 -8.87 16.84 9.43
C SER A 223 -9.22 15.64 8.55
N ALA A 224 -8.90 14.45 9.04
CA ALA A 224 -9.43 13.21 8.46
C ALA A 224 -10.05 12.31 9.53
N LEU A 225 -11.09 11.56 9.11
CA LEU A 225 -11.68 10.47 9.87
C LEU A 225 -11.36 9.19 9.13
N VAL A 226 -10.67 8.28 9.82
CA VAL A 226 -10.27 6.98 9.26
C VAL A 226 -10.91 5.85 10.06
N ALA A 227 -11.37 4.81 9.38
CA ALA A 227 -11.93 3.65 10.04
C ALA A 227 -11.55 2.35 9.32
N SER A 228 -11.32 1.30 10.11
CA SER A 228 -11.09 -0.05 9.62
C SER A 228 -11.79 -1.08 10.48
N SER A 229 -12.22 -2.22 9.87
CA SER A 229 -12.90 -3.27 10.63
C SER A 229 -12.78 -4.64 9.95
N PHE A 230 -12.65 -5.68 10.77
CA PHE A 230 -12.78 -7.09 10.39
C PHE A 230 -14.16 -7.67 10.70
N ASN A 231 -15.12 -6.85 11.17
CA ASN A 231 -16.45 -7.29 11.61
C ASN A 231 -17.59 -6.64 10.82
N GLN A 232 -17.28 -5.88 9.76
CA GLN A 232 -18.26 -5.17 8.95
C GLN A 232 -18.29 -5.69 7.50
N PRO A 233 -19.35 -5.40 6.73
CA PRO A 233 -19.39 -5.74 5.31
C PRO A 233 -18.22 -5.16 4.53
N TYR A 234 -17.87 -5.77 3.39
CA TYR A 234 -16.82 -5.29 2.50
C TYR A 234 -17.16 -3.91 1.93
N ARG A 235 -16.37 -2.91 2.30
CA ARG A 235 -16.43 -1.53 1.79
C ARG A 235 -15.05 -0.91 1.86
N HIS A 236 -14.70 -0.09 0.84
CA HIS A 236 -13.47 0.67 0.83
C HIS A 236 -13.68 1.97 0.04
N GLU A 237 -14.02 3.02 0.75
CA GLU A 237 -14.40 4.30 0.16
C GLU A 237 -13.58 5.46 0.75
N VAL A 238 -13.41 6.51 -0.06
CA VAL A 238 -12.83 7.77 0.35
C VAL A 238 -13.76 8.91 -0.08
N GLU A 239 -14.11 9.78 0.86
CA GLU A 239 -14.86 11.01 0.62
C GLU A 239 -13.99 12.21 0.95
N LEU A 240 -13.86 13.12 -0.01
CA LEU A 240 -13.11 14.36 0.07
C LEU A 240 -14.08 15.53 0.13
N LEU A 241 -14.12 16.23 1.27
CA LEU A 241 -15.04 17.33 1.56
C LEU A 241 -14.28 18.66 1.50
N GLY A 242 -14.64 19.50 0.54
CA GLY A 242 -14.07 20.80 0.36
C GLY A 242 -15.03 21.94 0.76
N THR A 243 -14.60 23.18 0.56
CA THR A 243 -15.41 24.38 0.85
C THR A 243 -16.55 24.60 -0.14
N GLU A 244 -16.46 23.99 -1.33
CA GLU A 244 -17.40 24.21 -2.45
C GLU A 244 -18.00 22.92 -3.00
N GLY A 245 -17.79 21.78 -2.33
CA GLY A 245 -18.34 20.51 -2.76
C GLY A 245 -17.65 19.30 -2.15
N ARG A 246 -17.88 18.15 -2.76
CA ARG A 246 -17.24 16.90 -2.35
C ARG A 246 -16.93 16.00 -3.54
N ILE A 247 -15.93 15.14 -3.37
CA ILE A 247 -15.63 14.00 -4.25
C ILE A 247 -15.81 12.72 -3.44
N LEU A 248 -16.60 11.77 -3.95
CA LEU A 248 -16.70 10.43 -3.39
C LEU A 248 -15.99 9.45 -4.34
N VAL A 249 -15.09 8.66 -3.79
CA VAL A 249 -14.41 7.53 -4.44
C VAL A 249 -14.97 6.25 -3.82
N PRO A 250 -16.02 5.63 -4.40
CA PRO A 250 -16.76 4.53 -3.75
C PRO A 250 -16.00 3.20 -3.76
N THR A 251 -14.99 3.08 -4.62
CA THR A 251 -14.10 1.92 -4.73
C THR A 251 -12.66 2.45 -4.75
N ALA A 252 -12.13 2.75 -3.55
CA ALA A 252 -10.92 3.55 -3.45
C ALA A 252 -9.61 2.73 -3.54
N PHE A 253 -9.58 1.47 -3.06
CA PHE A 253 -8.31 0.81 -2.77
C PHE A 253 -8.04 -0.50 -3.53
N VAL A 254 -9.06 -1.27 -3.88
CA VAL A 254 -8.91 -2.57 -4.57
C VAL A 254 -9.83 -2.57 -5.77
N ASN A 255 -9.31 -2.26 -6.92
CA ASN A 255 -10.10 -1.87 -8.08
C ASN A 255 -10.01 -2.86 -9.23
N ARG A 256 -8.85 -3.46 -9.45
CA ARG A 256 -8.54 -4.33 -10.59
C ARG A 256 -8.85 -3.64 -11.94
N SER A 257 -9.20 -4.42 -12.95
CA SER A 257 -9.40 -3.93 -14.30
C SER A 257 -10.82 -3.41 -14.60
N ASP A 258 -11.71 -3.41 -13.62
CA ASP A 258 -13.08 -2.99 -13.85
C ASP A 258 -13.21 -1.45 -13.99
N PRO A 259 -14.03 -0.95 -14.92
CA PRO A 259 -14.34 0.48 -14.98
C PRO A 259 -14.95 0.95 -13.67
N LEU A 260 -14.52 2.10 -13.21
CA LEU A 260 -14.96 2.74 -11.98
C LEU A 260 -15.59 4.09 -12.25
N TRP A 261 -16.13 4.70 -11.21
CA TRP A 261 -16.67 6.04 -11.27
C TRP A 261 -16.40 6.81 -9.98
N LEU A 262 -16.34 8.13 -10.11
CA LEU A 262 -16.32 9.08 -9.02
C LEU A 262 -17.63 9.85 -8.99
N GLU A 263 -18.10 10.24 -7.81
CA GLU A 263 -19.18 11.21 -7.68
C GLU A 263 -18.59 12.55 -7.25
N VAL A 264 -18.85 13.59 -8.04
CA VAL A 264 -18.50 14.97 -7.71
C VAL A 264 -19.79 15.73 -7.44
N GLU A 265 -19.92 16.31 -6.27
CA GLU A 265 -21.05 17.15 -5.87
C GLU A 265 -20.57 18.56 -5.60
N SER A 266 -21.13 19.55 -6.32
CA SER A 266 -20.84 20.98 -6.13
C SER A 266 -21.71 21.60 -5.04
N ALA A 267 -21.37 22.81 -4.61
CA ALA A 267 -22.06 23.52 -3.51
C ALA A 267 -23.56 23.77 -3.76
N ASP A 268 -24.01 23.83 -5.01
CA ASP A 268 -25.41 23.93 -5.39
C ASP A 268 -26.16 22.57 -5.39
N GLY A 269 -25.49 21.51 -4.96
CA GLY A 269 -26.03 20.15 -4.86
C GLY A 269 -26.10 19.39 -6.19
N LYS A 270 -25.51 19.92 -7.24
CA LYS A 270 -25.41 19.22 -8.53
C LYS A 270 -24.40 18.07 -8.42
N ARG A 271 -24.83 16.88 -8.82
CA ARG A 271 -24.01 15.67 -8.83
C ARG A 271 -23.63 15.26 -10.24
N LEU A 272 -22.37 14.91 -10.41
CA LEU A 272 -21.81 14.34 -11.63
C LEU A 272 -21.17 13.01 -11.30
N HIS A 273 -21.48 11.99 -12.09
CA HIS A 273 -20.72 10.75 -12.14
C HIS A 273 -19.64 10.89 -13.21
N VAL A 274 -18.41 10.63 -12.85
CA VAL A 274 -17.26 10.73 -13.76
C VAL A 274 -16.66 9.33 -13.87
N ASP A 275 -16.83 8.73 -15.05
CA ASP A 275 -16.28 7.41 -15.31
C ASP A 275 -14.74 7.46 -15.35
N THR A 276 -14.11 6.46 -14.77
CA THR A 276 -12.66 6.27 -14.83
C THR A 276 -12.35 4.98 -15.58
N PRO A 277 -11.28 4.95 -16.38
CA PRO A 277 -10.85 3.69 -16.98
C PRO A 277 -10.46 2.69 -15.89
N GLY A 278 -10.81 1.43 -16.10
CA GLY A 278 -10.26 0.34 -15.30
C GLY A 278 -8.83 0.04 -15.75
N ASP A 279 -7.97 -0.30 -14.81
CA ASP A 279 -6.65 -0.86 -15.09
C ASP A 279 -6.21 -1.74 -13.91
N ASP A 280 -5.23 -2.60 -14.13
CA ASP A 280 -4.67 -3.46 -13.08
C ASP A 280 -3.60 -2.67 -12.31
N GLU A 281 -3.98 -2.14 -11.14
CA GLU A 281 -3.09 -1.37 -10.28
C GLU A 281 -1.85 -2.14 -9.82
N TYR A 282 -1.94 -3.46 -9.67
CA TYR A 282 -0.80 -4.30 -9.31
C TYR A 282 0.19 -4.45 -10.47
N ARG A 283 -0.32 -4.57 -11.71
CA ARG A 283 0.54 -4.57 -12.90
C ARG A 283 1.28 -3.24 -13.04
N LEU A 284 0.56 -2.12 -12.90
CA LEU A 284 1.14 -0.79 -12.96
C LEU A 284 2.21 -0.55 -11.89
N GLU A 285 1.98 -1.06 -10.68
CA GLU A 285 2.95 -1.03 -9.58
C GLU A 285 4.22 -1.82 -9.93
N VAL A 286 4.08 -3.05 -10.43
CA VAL A 286 5.20 -3.91 -10.83
C VAL A 286 6.00 -3.28 -11.97
N GLU A 287 5.34 -2.67 -12.96
CA GLU A 287 5.97 -1.96 -14.07
C GLU A 287 6.74 -0.72 -13.60
N ASP A 288 6.19 0.05 -12.63
CA ASP A 288 6.89 1.18 -12.03
C ASP A 288 8.11 0.74 -11.22
N PHE A 289 7.97 -0.33 -10.42
CA PHE A 289 9.09 -0.92 -9.71
C PHE A 289 10.21 -1.35 -10.69
N ALA A 290 9.86 -2.05 -11.75
CA ALA A 290 10.82 -2.47 -12.78
C ALA A 290 11.49 -1.27 -13.45
N ARG A 291 10.77 -0.17 -13.68
CA ARG A 291 11.31 1.08 -14.21
C ARG A 291 12.31 1.71 -13.22
N CYS A 292 11.96 1.77 -11.93
CA CYS A 292 12.88 2.26 -10.87
C CYS A 292 14.19 1.47 -10.87
N VAL A 293 14.12 0.16 -10.97
CA VAL A 293 15.30 -0.72 -11.02
C VAL A 293 16.14 -0.45 -12.28
N ARG A 294 15.53 -0.38 -13.47
CA ARG A 294 16.24 -0.11 -14.74
C ARG A 294 16.92 1.26 -14.75
N GLU A 295 16.27 2.26 -14.18
CA GLU A 295 16.78 3.63 -14.09
C GLU A 295 17.71 3.84 -12.88
N SER A 296 17.90 2.83 -12.04
CA SER A 296 18.72 2.90 -10.82
C SER A 296 18.31 4.06 -9.90
N ARG A 297 17.01 4.30 -9.76
CA ARG A 297 16.43 5.31 -8.88
C ARG A 297 15.49 4.69 -7.85
N GLN A 298 15.32 5.36 -6.73
CA GLN A 298 14.32 4.98 -5.74
C GLN A 298 12.91 5.39 -6.19
N PRO A 299 11.85 4.76 -5.64
CA PRO A 299 10.46 5.05 -6.00
C PRO A 299 10.06 6.47 -5.61
N GLU A 300 9.22 7.11 -6.44
CA GLU A 300 8.69 8.45 -6.21
C GLU A 300 7.18 8.42 -5.86
N VAL A 301 6.41 7.52 -6.48
CA VAL A 301 4.96 7.41 -6.25
C VAL A 301 4.67 6.91 -4.83
N VAL A 302 5.44 5.93 -4.36
CA VAL A 302 5.45 5.44 -2.97
C VAL A 302 6.87 5.66 -2.45
N SER A 303 7.21 6.91 -2.11
CA SER A 303 8.55 7.25 -1.67
C SER A 303 8.85 6.69 -0.27
N HIS A 304 10.13 6.50 0.04
CA HIS A 304 10.57 6.07 1.38
C HIS A 304 10.07 7.02 2.48
N GLU A 305 10.08 8.33 2.20
CA GLU A 305 9.59 9.33 3.15
C GLU A 305 8.09 9.18 3.39
N ASP A 306 7.28 8.94 2.34
CA ASP A 306 5.85 8.70 2.46
C ASP A 306 5.55 7.41 3.24
N THR A 307 6.25 6.31 2.94
CA THR A 307 6.15 5.05 3.69
C THR A 307 6.44 5.27 5.18
N LEU A 308 7.56 5.95 5.51
CA LEU A 308 7.93 6.21 6.90
C LEU A 308 6.95 7.15 7.62
N ALA A 309 6.42 8.15 6.93
CA ALA A 309 5.43 9.04 7.50
C ALA A 309 4.09 8.33 7.73
N ASN A 310 3.69 7.42 6.85
CA ASN A 310 2.52 6.57 7.05
C ASN A 310 2.70 5.68 8.28
N MET A 311 3.84 5.01 8.41
CA MET A 311 4.18 4.18 9.57
C MET A 311 4.20 4.97 10.88
N ARG A 312 4.80 6.17 10.91
CA ARG A 312 4.78 7.05 12.11
C ARG A 312 3.36 7.43 12.52
N THR A 313 2.50 7.69 11.54
CA THR A 313 1.09 8.00 11.80
C THR A 313 0.35 6.79 12.37
N ILE A 314 0.61 5.59 11.87
CA ILE A 314 0.07 4.33 12.41
C ILE A 314 0.53 4.09 13.85
N ASP A 315 1.82 4.26 14.14
CA ASP A 315 2.36 4.11 15.51
C ASP A 315 1.69 5.08 16.48
N ALA A 316 1.55 6.35 16.09
CA ALA A 316 0.88 7.38 16.89
C ALA A 316 -0.63 7.08 17.10
N LEU A 317 -1.31 6.53 16.10
CA LEU A 317 -2.72 6.11 16.21
C LEU A 317 -2.88 4.96 17.21
N TYR A 318 -2.00 3.96 17.19
CA TYR A 318 -1.99 2.90 18.19
C TYR A 318 -1.69 3.43 19.59
N GLU A 319 -0.75 4.35 19.72
CA GLU A 319 -0.45 5.01 21.00
C GLU A 319 -1.66 5.80 21.52
N ALA A 320 -2.32 6.59 20.66
CA ALA A 320 -3.51 7.34 21.01
C ALA A 320 -4.66 6.42 21.48
N ALA A 321 -4.89 5.30 20.77
CA ALA A 321 -5.92 4.33 21.14
C ALA A 321 -5.64 3.64 22.48
N ARG A 322 -4.37 3.30 22.76
CA ARG A 322 -3.97 2.64 24.02
C ARG A 322 -4.00 3.61 25.21
N SER A 323 -3.56 4.86 25.00
CA SER A 323 -3.49 5.86 26.07
C SER A 323 -4.81 6.57 26.34
N GLY A 324 -5.75 6.55 25.38
CA GLY A 324 -6.98 7.35 25.40
C GLY A 324 -6.73 8.86 25.31
N ARG A 325 -5.58 9.27 24.81
CA ARG A 325 -5.16 10.68 24.68
C ARG A 325 -4.77 10.98 23.23
N SER A 326 -4.90 12.25 22.83
CA SER A 326 -4.32 12.70 21.59
C SER A 326 -2.78 12.64 21.66
N VAL A 327 -2.16 12.19 20.55
CA VAL A 327 -0.71 12.11 20.37
C VAL A 327 -0.29 13.12 19.31
N ALA A 328 0.67 13.98 19.66
CA ALA A 328 1.27 14.93 18.72
C ALA A 328 2.32 14.23 17.85
N LEU A 329 2.38 14.59 16.57
CA LEU A 329 3.43 14.14 15.66
C LEU A 329 4.45 15.25 15.42
N ALA A 330 5.72 14.86 15.34
CA ALA A 330 6.77 15.77 14.92
C ALA A 330 6.56 16.18 13.46
N GLN A 331 6.77 17.45 13.15
CA GLN A 331 6.62 18.00 11.79
C GLN A 331 7.95 17.90 11.05
N ASP A 332 8.35 16.70 10.66
CA ASP A 332 9.56 16.47 9.87
C ASP A 332 9.17 16.34 8.38
N GLY A 333 9.20 17.47 7.64
CA GLY A 333 9.11 17.46 6.19
C GLY A 333 7.74 17.76 5.56
N LYS A 334 7.78 18.18 4.31
CA LYS A 334 6.60 18.31 3.43
C LYS A 334 6.30 16.96 2.80
N VAL A 335 5.02 16.62 2.66
CA VAL A 335 4.57 15.49 1.81
C VAL A 335 5.06 15.77 0.38
N SER A 336 5.65 14.77 -0.27
CA SER A 336 5.97 14.84 -1.69
C SER A 336 4.68 15.11 -2.47
N GLU A 337 4.66 16.19 -3.26
CA GLU A 337 3.53 16.44 -4.17
C GLU A 337 3.40 15.27 -5.14
N PRO A 338 2.17 14.83 -5.45
CA PRO A 338 1.96 13.76 -6.40
C PRO A 338 2.46 14.23 -7.76
N GLY A 339 3.61 13.70 -8.19
CA GLY A 339 4.06 13.86 -9.56
C GLY A 339 3.09 13.16 -10.51
N PRO A 340 2.77 13.75 -11.68
CA PRO A 340 1.96 13.06 -12.67
C PRO A 340 2.69 11.78 -13.09
N ALA A 341 2.01 10.63 -12.99
CA ALA A 341 2.47 9.41 -13.62
C ALA A 341 2.72 9.74 -15.10
N SER A 342 3.96 9.61 -15.56
CA SER A 342 4.33 9.95 -16.92
C SER A 342 3.52 9.07 -17.88
N SER A 343 2.48 9.65 -18.49
CA SER A 343 1.79 9.00 -19.60
C SER A 343 2.78 8.89 -20.76
N SER A 344 3.25 7.68 -21.03
CA SER A 344 3.94 7.37 -22.28
C SER A 344 2.93 7.48 -23.43
N LYS A 345 2.69 8.72 -23.89
CA LYS A 345 2.19 8.98 -25.23
C LYS A 345 3.40 9.17 -26.13
N GLU A 346 3.93 8.08 -26.61
CA GLU A 346 4.66 8.10 -27.89
C GLU A 346 3.96 7.11 -28.83
N ARG A 347 3.73 7.61 -30.03
CA ARG A 347 2.89 7.13 -31.13
C ARG A 347 3.41 5.84 -31.76
#